data_e606b529a62f1aa3056f1dcc703bfc58
#
_entry.id   e606b529a62f1aa3056f1dcc703bfc58
#
_cell.length_a   1.000
_cell.length_b   1.000
_cell.length_c   1.000
_cell.angle_alpha   90.00
_cell.angle_beta   90.00
_cell.angle_gamma   90.00
#
_symmetry.space_group_name_H-M   'P 1'
#
loop_
_entity.id
_entity.type
_entity.pdbx_description
1 polymer ?
#
loop_
_entity_poly.entity_id
_entity_poly.type
_entity_poly.pdbx_seq_one_letter_code
_entity_poly.pdbx_strand_id
1 'polypeptide(L)'
;KDAFSECVELKEILLPPKVTEIEDRAFYRCKDLKSVHFPEGLKRIGREAFYFCSMETLKLPESVEILDEKAFFKCTWLTEVCLPVHIRRIEKWVFHGGNRLKVLEIRHDPEYIGEWIINRAARIRCYQGSKVDKYCQESGFTVEYIDGE
;
A
#
# COMPACT_ATOMS: atom_id res chain seq x y z
N LYS A 1 5.50 -14.77 -11.00
CA LYS A 1 6.39 -14.35 -9.92
C LYS A 1 7.70 -13.85 -10.50
N ASP A 2 8.14 -12.71 -10.04
CA ASP A 2 9.40 -12.10 -10.48
C ASP A 2 9.46 -11.75 -11.97
N ALA A 3 8.31 -11.71 -12.66
CA ALA A 3 8.28 -11.54 -14.12
C ALA A 3 9.02 -10.28 -14.58
N PHE A 4 8.85 -9.16 -13.87
CA PHE A 4 9.50 -7.89 -14.20
C PHE A 4 10.47 -7.45 -13.11
N SER A 5 10.90 -8.40 -12.28
CA SER A 5 11.81 -8.09 -11.17
C SER A 5 13.06 -7.41 -11.70
N GLU A 6 13.43 -6.30 -11.07
CA GLU A 6 14.63 -5.52 -11.41
C GLU A 6 14.67 -4.96 -12.82
N CYS A 7 13.50 -4.76 -13.44
CA CYS A 7 13.42 -4.05 -14.72
C CYS A 7 13.63 -2.56 -14.47
N VAL A 8 14.87 -2.16 -14.28
CA VAL A 8 15.21 -0.82 -13.79
C VAL A 8 14.87 0.30 -14.77
N GLU A 9 14.61 -0.02 -16.03
CA GLU A 9 14.23 0.99 -17.01
C GLU A 9 12.73 1.06 -17.25
N LEU A 10 11.96 0.18 -16.64
CA LEU A 10 10.51 0.18 -16.79
C LEU A 10 9.93 1.38 -16.03
N LYS A 11 9.26 2.28 -16.73
CA LYS A 11 8.73 3.52 -16.13
C LYS A 11 7.23 3.50 -15.96
N GLU A 12 6.53 2.76 -16.78
CA GLU A 12 5.06 2.72 -16.75
C GLU A 12 4.59 1.35 -17.18
N ILE A 13 3.52 0.86 -16.57
CA ILE A 13 2.91 -0.39 -16.98
C ILE A 13 1.39 -0.31 -16.90
N LEU A 14 0.75 -0.86 -17.93
CA LEU A 14 -0.69 -1.01 -17.98
C LEU A 14 -0.99 -2.49 -17.83
N LEU A 15 -1.58 -2.88 -16.71
CA LEU A 15 -1.89 -4.28 -16.45
C LEU A 15 -3.16 -4.68 -17.19
N PRO A 16 -3.21 -5.91 -17.75
CA PRO A 16 -4.38 -6.36 -18.49
C PRO A 16 -5.65 -6.36 -17.63
N PRO A 17 -6.82 -6.14 -18.23
CA PRO A 17 -8.07 -6.03 -17.45
C PRO A 17 -8.47 -7.29 -16.70
N LYS A 18 -7.98 -8.45 -17.10
CA LYS A 18 -8.35 -9.71 -16.46
C LYS A 18 -7.45 -10.11 -15.31
N VAL A 19 -6.42 -9.34 -15.03
CA VAL A 19 -5.50 -9.64 -13.92
C VAL A 19 -6.22 -9.43 -12.59
N THR A 20 -6.25 -10.48 -11.77
CA THR A 20 -6.87 -10.41 -10.44
C THR A 20 -5.83 -10.42 -9.34
N GLU A 21 -4.57 -10.72 -9.67
CA GLU A 21 -3.52 -10.84 -8.66
C GLU A 21 -2.20 -10.38 -9.26
N ILE A 22 -1.47 -9.55 -8.53
CA ILE A 22 -0.09 -9.23 -8.86
C ILE A 22 0.75 -10.15 -7.99
N GLU A 23 1.53 -11.01 -8.62
CA GLU A 23 2.25 -12.05 -7.91
C GLU A 23 3.42 -11.50 -7.12
N ASP A 24 3.95 -12.33 -6.22
CA ASP A 24 5.05 -11.94 -5.36
C ASP A 24 6.23 -11.46 -6.19
N ARG A 25 6.78 -10.31 -5.79
CA ARG A 25 7.97 -9.71 -6.38
C ARG A 25 7.86 -9.42 -7.88
N ALA A 26 6.64 -9.27 -8.39
CA ALA A 26 6.42 -9.05 -9.83
C ALA A 26 7.21 -7.85 -10.35
N PHE A 27 7.28 -6.75 -9.59
CA PHE A 27 7.99 -5.52 -9.99
C PHE A 27 9.05 -5.15 -8.96
N TYR A 28 9.62 -6.14 -8.32
CA TYR A 28 10.63 -5.97 -7.28
C TYR A 28 11.81 -5.15 -7.82
N ARG A 29 12.11 -4.05 -7.15
CA ARG A 29 13.24 -3.15 -7.47
C ARG A 29 13.17 -2.55 -8.88
N CYS A 30 11.98 -2.35 -9.39
CA CYS A 30 11.81 -1.58 -10.62
C CYS A 30 11.94 -0.10 -10.26
N LYS A 31 13.17 0.36 -10.13
CA LYS A 31 13.50 1.67 -9.55
C LYS A 31 12.90 2.85 -10.28
N ASP A 32 12.68 2.72 -11.58
CA ASP A 32 12.15 3.82 -12.38
C ASP A 32 10.66 3.71 -12.62
N LEU A 33 10.01 2.69 -12.07
CA LEU A 33 8.57 2.50 -12.27
C LEU A 33 7.81 3.57 -11.49
N LYS A 34 7.17 4.49 -12.20
CA LYS A 34 6.47 5.62 -11.62
C LYS A 34 4.97 5.58 -11.84
N SER A 35 4.49 4.83 -12.82
CA SER A 35 3.08 4.83 -13.18
C SER A 35 2.59 3.41 -13.39
N VAL A 36 1.60 3.02 -12.63
CA VAL A 36 0.99 1.69 -12.73
C VAL A 36 -0.52 1.87 -12.86
N HIS A 37 -1.07 1.28 -13.93
CA HIS A 37 -2.52 1.31 -14.18
C HIS A 37 -3.09 -0.04 -13.77
N PHE A 38 -3.78 -0.05 -12.63
CA PHE A 38 -4.33 -1.28 -12.06
C PHE A 38 -5.71 -1.58 -12.65
N PRO A 39 -5.99 -2.86 -12.93
CA PRO A 39 -7.32 -3.23 -13.44
C PRO A 39 -8.37 -3.27 -12.34
N GLU A 40 -9.63 -3.04 -12.73
CA GLU A 40 -10.74 -2.94 -11.80
C GLU A 40 -11.04 -4.22 -11.01
N GLY A 41 -10.62 -5.35 -11.49
CA GLY A 41 -10.87 -6.63 -10.81
C GLY A 41 -9.72 -7.11 -9.93
N LEU A 42 -8.70 -6.29 -9.76
CA LEU A 42 -7.52 -6.70 -8.98
C LEU A 42 -7.90 -6.96 -7.53
N LYS A 43 -7.54 -8.13 -7.00
CA LYS A 43 -7.87 -8.54 -5.64
C LYS A 43 -6.68 -8.55 -4.70
N ARG A 44 -5.51 -8.93 -5.18
CA ARG A 44 -4.34 -9.10 -4.31
C ARG A 44 -3.10 -8.49 -4.94
N ILE A 45 -2.33 -7.81 -4.10
CA ILE A 45 -0.98 -7.34 -4.47
C ILE A 45 -0.02 -8.14 -3.62
N GLY A 46 0.85 -8.90 -4.29
CA GLY A 46 1.68 -9.90 -3.66
C GLY A 46 2.84 -9.36 -2.86
N ARG A 47 3.53 -10.25 -2.18
CA ARG A 47 4.65 -9.93 -1.31
C ARG A 47 5.76 -9.26 -2.11
N GLU A 48 6.22 -8.10 -1.63
CA GLU A 48 7.30 -7.35 -2.26
C GLU A 48 7.04 -7.01 -3.73
N ALA A 49 5.77 -6.99 -4.15
CA ALA A 49 5.44 -6.80 -5.56
C ALA A 49 6.01 -5.50 -6.12
N PHE A 50 5.96 -4.41 -5.36
CA PHE A 50 6.47 -3.10 -5.78
C PHE A 50 7.56 -2.60 -4.82
N TYR A 51 8.34 -3.51 -4.29
CA TYR A 51 9.46 -3.18 -3.41
C TYR A 51 10.40 -2.22 -4.12
N PHE A 52 10.66 -1.07 -3.51
CA PHE A 52 11.64 -0.09 -4.00
C PHE A 52 11.31 0.47 -5.39
N CYS A 53 10.03 0.74 -5.63
CA CYS A 53 9.60 1.42 -6.86
C CYS A 53 9.46 2.92 -6.61
N SER A 54 9.19 3.69 -7.65
CA SER A 54 9.27 5.15 -7.59
C SER A 54 7.95 5.87 -7.81
N MET A 55 6.80 5.21 -7.55
CA MET A 55 5.51 5.89 -7.66
C MET A 55 5.44 7.05 -6.68
N GLU A 56 4.95 8.20 -7.14
CA GLU A 56 4.69 9.35 -6.28
C GLU A 56 3.28 9.32 -5.75
N THR A 57 2.36 8.73 -6.51
CA THR A 57 0.98 8.56 -6.11
C THR A 57 0.59 7.11 -6.30
N LEU A 58 -0.40 6.67 -5.56
CA LEU A 58 -0.89 5.29 -5.64
C LEU A 58 -2.39 5.32 -5.58
N LYS A 59 -3.04 4.86 -6.65
CA LYS A 59 -4.48 4.77 -6.70
C LYS A 59 -4.87 3.32 -6.92
N LEU A 60 -5.24 2.64 -5.84
CA LEU A 60 -5.65 1.24 -5.91
C LEU A 60 -7.12 1.14 -6.26
N PRO A 61 -7.50 0.16 -7.09
CA PRO A 61 -8.92 -0.03 -7.39
C PRO A 61 -9.68 -0.52 -6.17
N GLU A 62 -11.00 -0.25 -6.15
CA GLU A 62 -11.85 -0.60 -5.00
C GLU A 62 -11.95 -2.11 -4.78
N SER A 63 -11.60 -2.89 -5.79
CA SER A 63 -11.66 -4.35 -5.70
C SER A 63 -10.59 -4.98 -4.83
N VAL A 64 -9.51 -4.24 -4.51
CA VAL A 64 -8.37 -4.81 -3.80
C VAL A 64 -8.77 -5.24 -2.39
N GLU A 65 -8.42 -6.48 -2.02
CA GLU A 65 -8.74 -7.04 -0.72
C GLU A 65 -7.51 -7.34 0.12
N ILE A 66 -6.37 -7.60 -0.51
CA ILE A 66 -5.17 -8.01 0.22
C ILE A 66 -3.96 -7.24 -0.27
N LEU A 67 -3.27 -6.57 0.68
CA LEU A 67 -1.94 -6.01 0.45
C LEU A 67 -0.98 -6.89 1.24
N ASP A 68 -0.16 -7.67 0.53
CA ASP A 68 0.70 -8.64 1.16
C ASP A 68 1.96 -7.99 1.74
N GLU A 69 2.75 -8.78 2.43
CA GLU A 69 3.92 -8.31 3.17
C GLU A 69 4.86 -7.51 2.27
N LYS A 70 5.22 -6.32 2.73
CA LYS A 70 6.18 -5.45 2.02
C LYS A 70 5.77 -5.09 0.59
N ALA A 71 4.49 -5.14 0.27
CA ALA A 71 4.05 -4.92 -1.11
C ALA A 71 4.59 -3.62 -1.70
N PHE A 72 4.69 -2.55 -0.90
CA PHE A 72 5.21 -1.25 -1.33
C PHE A 72 6.37 -0.79 -0.44
N PHE A 73 7.15 -1.73 0.06
CA PHE A 73 8.26 -1.45 0.95
C PHE A 73 9.30 -0.57 0.24
N LYS A 74 9.75 0.45 0.94
CA LYS A 74 10.76 1.40 0.42
C LYS A 74 10.35 2.11 -0.87
N CYS A 75 9.05 2.34 -1.04
CA CYS A 75 8.57 3.23 -2.10
C CYS A 75 8.74 4.66 -1.59
N THR A 76 9.94 5.20 -1.74
CA THR A 76 10.34 6.42 -1.05
C THR A 76 9.73 7.69 -1.62
N TRP A 77 9.05 7.62 -2.77
CA TRP A 77 8.46 8.80 -3.39
C TRP A 77 6.98 8.99 -3.07
N LEU A 78 6.33 8.00 -2.47
CA LEU A 78 4.93 8.13 -2.07
C LEU A 78 4.82 9.17 -0.96
N THR A 79 3.86 10.08 -1.08
CA THR A 79 3.66 11.14 -0.09
C THR A 79 2.37 10.98 0.70
N GLU A 80 1.33 10.44 0.07
CA GLU A 80 0.05 10.21 0.73
C GLU A 80 -0.64 9.03 0.06
N VAL A 81 -1.24 8.16 0.84
CA VAL A 81 -1.98 7.00 0.31
C VAL A 81 -3.34 6.93 0.99
N CYS A 82 -4.38 6.78 0.19
CA CYS A 82 -5.73 6.56 0.69
C CYS A 82 -6.15 5.16 0.25
N LEU A 83 -6.39 4.27 1.22
CA LEU A 83 -6.71 2.88 0.90
C LEU A 83 -8.19 2.72 0.54
N PRO A 84 -8.49 1.88 -0.45
CA PRO A 84 -9.88 1.53 -0.75
C PRO A 84 -10.50 0.74 0.42
N VAL A 85 -11.83 0.82 0.54
CA VAL A 85 -12.51 0.37 1.76
C VAL A 85 -12.78 -1.12 1.83
N HIS A 86 -12.45 -1.87 0.79
CA HIS A 86 -12.67 -3.32 0.78
C HIS A 86 -11.44 -4.14 1.15
N ILE A 87 -10.34 -3.47 1.51
CA ILE A 87 -9.12 -4.17 1.92
C ILE A 87 -9.39 -4.88 3.24
N ARG A 88 -9.19 -6.20 3.25
CA ARG A 88 -9.38 -7.03 4.44
C ARG A 88 -8.08 -7.25 5.21
N ARG A 89 -6.96 -7.34 4.50
CA ARG A 89 -5.68 -7.64 5.14
C ARG A 89 -4.61 -6.67 4.66
N ILE A 90 -3.95 -6.05 5.63
CA ILE A 90 -2.76 -5.22 5.39
C ILE A 90 -1.63 -5.93 6.13
N GLU A 91 -0.71 -6.55 5.39
CA GLU A 91 0.35 -7.33 6.01
C GLU A 91 1.49 -6.43 6.49
N LYS A 92 2.39 -7.01 7.29
CA LYS A 92 3.44 -6.22 7.93
C LYS A 92 4.32 -5.53 6.89
N TRP A 93 4.80 -4.36 7.27
CA TRP A 93 5.78 -3.56 6.53
C TRP A 93 5.33 -3.12 5.14
N VAL A 94 4.03 -3.11 4.86
CA VAL A 94 3.53 -2.87 3.51
C VAL A 94 4.02 -1.55 2.93
N PHE A 95 3.99 -0.44 3.70
CA PHE A 95 4.47 0.86 3.25
C PHE A 95 5.69 1.34 4.04
N HIS A 96 6.32 0.46 4.79
CA HIS A 96 7.47 0.84 5.60
C HIS A 96 8.65 1.22 4.70
N GLY A 97 9.45 2.15 5.15
CA GLY A 97 10.59 2.63 4.36
C GLY A 97 10.24 3.73 3.38
N GLY A 98 8.97 4.13 3.33
CA GLY A 98 8.55 5.26 2.50
C GLY A 98 8.83 6.56 3.21
N ASN A 99 10.03 7.08 3.05
CA ASN A 99 10.51 8.21 3.86
C ASN A 99 9.76 9.51 3.59
N ARG A 100 9.07 9.64 2.46
CA ARG A 100 8.28 10.82 2.15
C ARG A 100 6.80 10.67 2.44
N LEU A 101 6.38 9.47 2.83
CA LEU A 101 4.98 9.21 3.13
C LEU A 101 4.60 9.90 4.43
N LYS A 102 3.65 10.82 4.35
CA LYS A 102 3.21 11.59 5.52
C LYS A 102 1.91 11.08 6.10
N VAL A 103 1.02 10.56 5.27
CA VAL A 103 -0.32 10.14 5.69
C VAL A 103 -0.74 8.88 4.96
N LEU A 104 -1.23 7.93 5.73
CA LEU A 104 -1.92 6.74 5.22
C LEU A 104 -3.35 6.81 5.74
N GLU A 105 -4.32 6.95 4.84
CA GLU A 105 -5.72 7.09 5.22
C GLU A 105 -6.43 5.75 5.12
N ILE A 106 -7.09 5.35 6.20
CA ILE A 106 -7.83 4.08 6.28
C ILE A 106 -9.22 4.40 6.83
N ARG A 107 -10.23 4.37 5.97
CA ARG A 107 -11.61 4.76 6.31
C ARG A 107 -12.51 3.60 6.71
N HIS A 108 -11.95 2.44 6.93
CA HIS A 108 -12.70 1.23 7.29
C HIS A 108 -11.87 0.43 8.28
N ASP A 109 -12.41 -0.69 8.75
CA ASP A 109 -11.71 -1.57 9.69
C ASP A 109 -11.33 -2.87 9.00
N PRO A 110 -10.08 -3.01 8.53
CA PRO A 110 -9.61 -4.28 7.97
C PRO A 110 -9.68 -5.39 9.01
N GLU A 111 -9.80 -6.62 8.55
CA GLU A 111 -9.79 -7.79 9.44
C GLU A 111 -8.43 -7.98 10.11
N TYR A 112 -7.37 -7.60 9.44
CA TYR A 112 -6.02 -7.78 9.97
C TYR A 112 -5.11 -6.62 9.52
N ILE A 113 -4.34 -6.09 10.45
CA ILE A 113 -3.32 -5.08 10.20
C ILE A 113 -2.03 -5.57 10.84
N GLY A 114 -1.00 -5.78 10.03
CA GLY A 114 0.29 -6.26 10.51
C GLY A 114 1.11 -5.17 11.17
N GLU A 115 2.32 -5.53 11.61
CA GLU A 115 3.23 -4.61 12.28
C GLU A 115 3.88 -3.67 11.28
N TRP A 116 4.19 -2.46 11.72
CA TRP A 116 5.05 -1.52 10.99
C TRP A 116 4.60 -1.26 9.56
N ILE A 117 3.30 -1.04 9.37
CA ILE A 117 2.77 -0.81 8.02
C ILE A 117 3.26 0.51 7.42
N ILE A 118 3.70 1.45 8.26
CA ILE A 118 4.30 2.72 7.81
C ILE A 118 5.44 3.06 8.76
N ASN A 119 6.24 4.07 8.39
CA ASN A 119 7.25 4.63 9.28
C ASN A 119 6.58 5.40 10.40
N ARG A 120 7.22 5.44 11.56
CA ARG A 120 6.66 6.11 12.74
C ARG A 120 6.46 7.62 12.52
N ALA A 121 7.24 8.21 11.65
CA ALA A 121 7.11 9.65 11.35
C ALA A 121 5.86 9.98 10.56
N ALA A 122 5.23 9.00 9.91
CA ALA A 122 3.98 9.22 9.18
C ALA A 122 2.79 9.15 10.12
N ARG A 123 1.65 9.65 9.65
CA ARG A 123 0.40 9.58 10.41
C ARG A 123 -0.57 8.63 9.74
N ILE A 124 -1.39 7.99 10.54
CA ILE A 124 -2.52 7.22 10.03
C ILE A 124 -3.78 8.06 10.25
N ARG A 125 -4.49 8.31 9.14
CA ARG A 125 -5.75 9.05 9.20
C ARG A 125 -6.89 8.05 9.23
N CYS A 126 -7.69 8.10 10.29
CA CYS A 126 -8.78 7.13 10.49
C CYS A 126 -9.88 7.76 11.34
N TYR A 127 -10.98 7.03 11.51
CA TYR A 127 -12.07 7.51 12.37
C TYR A 127 -11.75 7.25 13.83
N GLN A 128 -12.08 8.21 14.68
CA GLN A 128 -11.91 8.08 16.12
C GLN A 128 -12.73 6.91 16.62
N GLY A 129 -12.12 6.08 17.46
CA GLY A 129 -12.81 4.93 18.05
C GLY A 129 -12.87 3.70 17.17
N SER A 130 -12.31 3.77 15.96
CA SER A 130 -12.28 2.61 15.05
C SER A 130 -11.25 1.59 15.53
N LYS A 131 -11.27 0.39 14.91
CA LYS A 131 -10.24 -0.61 15.20
C LYS A 131 -8.86 -0.13 14.74
N VAL A 132 -8.83 0.66 13.65
CA VAL A 132 -7.58 1.24 13.17
C VAL A 132 -7.02 2.19 14.23
N ASP A 133 -7.89 3.01 14.83
CA ASP A 133 -7.47 3.91 15.91
C ASP A 133 -6.86 3.14 17.06
N LYS A 134 -7.51 2.05 17.49
CA LYS A 134 -7.00 1.20 18.55
C LYS A 134 -5.62 0.61 18.19
N TYR A 135 -5.50 0.13 16.95
CA TYR A 135 -4.24 -0.36 16.44
C TYR A 135 -3.14 0.69 16.58
N CYS A 136 -3.44 1.94 16.23
CA CYS A 136 -2.47 3.02 16.30
C CYS A 136 -2.08 3.32 17.74
N GLN A 137 -3.04 3.30 18.67
CA GLN A 137 -2.76 3.54 20.09
C GLN A 137 -1.84 2.44 20.63
N GLU A 138 -2.09 1.21 20.26
CA GLU A 138 -1.29 0.08 20.73
C GLU A 138 0.08 0.03 20.10
N SER A 139 0.20 0.48 18.86
CA SER A 139 1.45 0.41 18.10
C SER A 139 2.28 1.68 18.18
N GLY A 140 1.74 2.74 18.74
CA GLY A 140 2.47 3.99 18.93
C GLY A 140 2.54 4.86 17.67
N PHE A 141 1.61 4.69 16.73
CA PHE A 141 1.54 5.57 15.56
C PHE A 141 0.76 6.84 15.87
N THR A 142 1.16 7.94 15.22
CA THR A 142 0.43 9.20 15.32
C THR A 142 -0.86 9.11 14.50
N VAL A 143 -1.95 9.59 15.09
CA VAL A 143 -3.26 9.50 14.48
C VAL A 143 -3.76 10.88 14.10
N GLU A 144 -4.40 10.96 12.95
CA GLU A 144 -5.17 12.14 12.54
C GLU A 144 -6.60 11.65 12.32
N TYR A 145 -7.57 12.26 13.00
CA TYR A 145 -8.94 11.76 12.90
C TYR A 145 -9.69 12.38 11.72
N ILE A 146 -10.45 11.53 11.03
CA ILE A 146 -11.35 11.98 9.97
C ILE A 146 -12.59 12.54 10.66
N ASP A 147 -13.07 13.70 10.19
CA ASP A 147 -14.27 14.29 10.75
C ASP A 147 -15.45 13.34 10.54
N GLY A 148 -16.15 13.04 11.64
CA GLY A 148 -17.25 12.11 11.61
C GLY A 148 -18.43 12.68 10.83
N GLU A 149 -19.02 11.84 10.01
CA GLU A 149 -20.16 12.23 9.19
C GLU A 149 -21.34 11.38 9.53
#